data_49d7a8f16ca1a05825d2b7e8770c3ebb
#
_entry.id   49d7a8f16ca1a05825d2b7e8770c3ebb
#
_cell.length_a   1.000
_cell.length_b   1.000
_cell.length_c   1.000
_cell.angle_alpha   90.00
_cell.angle_beta   90.00
_cell.angle_gamma   90.00
#
_symmetry.space_group_name_H-M   'P 1'
#
loop_
_entity.id
_entity.type
_entity.pdbx_description
1 polymer ?
#
loop_
_entity_poly.entity_id
_entity_poly.type
_entity_poly.pdbx_seq_one_letter_code
_entity_poly.pdbx_strand_id
1 'polypeptide(L)'
;MQWPRETAGCHDWAMFYIAPKGWMYADCSAGASMARAGNEKMRLHYFGNLDTDRMVANSDICAPFDPPMCSFRADPCDNQVGEMEVDGVGLYGQQVETTHEIVKHQEV
;
A
#
# COMPACT_ATOMS: atom_id res chain seq x y z
N MET A 1 14.16 -14.32 -13.85
CA MET A 1 13.42 -13.97 -12.62
C MET A 1 11.94 -14.16 -12.92
N GLN A 2 11.27 -15.03 -12.19
CA GLN A 2 9.85 -15.29 -12.47
C GLN A 2 9.03 -14.31 -11.64
N TRP A 3 8.26 -13.48 -12.30
CA TRP A 3 7.32 -12.57 -11.61
C TRP A 3 6.24 -13.41 -10.94
N PRO A 4 6.12 -13.39 -9.62
CA PRO A 4 5.24 -14.32 -8.92
C PRO A 4 3.79 -13.86 -8.86
N ARG A 5 3.44 -12.70 -9.42
CA ARG A 5 2.08 -12.14 -9.30
C ARG A 5 1.56 -11.62 -10.62
N GLU A 6 0.48 -12.18 -11.07
CA GLU A 6 -0.31 -11.71 -12.22
C GLU A 6 -1.25 -10.56 -11.84
N THR A 7 -1.40 -10.27 -10.54
CA THR A 7 -2.30 -9.24 -10.02
C THR A 7 -1.57 -8.26 -9.12
N ALA A 8 -1.91 -6.99 -9.23
CA ALA A 8 -1.52 -5.96 -8.28
C ALA A 8 -2.31 -6.10 -6.98
N GLY A 9 -1.70 -5.74 -5.85
CA GLY A 9 -2.36 -5.68 -4.55
C GLY A 9 -2.08 -4.35 -3.87
N CYS A 10 -3.05 -3.86 -3.12
CA CYS A 10 -2.87 -2.69 -2.28
C CYS A 10 -2.03 -3.05 -1.06
N HIS A 11 -1.12 -2.16 -0.68
CA HIS A 11 -0.23 -2.34 0.46
C HIS A 11 0.31 -1.01 0.92
N ASP A 12 0.57 -0.89 2.22
CA ASP A 12 1.17 0.28 2.84
C ASP A 12 2.52 -0.06 3.50
N TRP A 13 3.37 0.95 3.59
CA TRP A 13 4.66 0.88 4.27
C TRP A 13 5.00 2.24 4.86
N ALA A 14 5.90 2.24 5.84
CA ALA A 14 6.32 3.44 6.52
C ALA A 14 7.64 4.00 6.00
N MET A 15 7.88 5.26 6.32
CA MET A 15 9.20 5.89 6.23
C MET A 15 9.66 6.31 7.61
N PHE A 16 10.95 6.20 7.87
CA PHE A 16 11.59 6.69 9.09
C PHE A 16 12.90 7.41 8.77
N TYR A 17 13.28 8.35 9.62
CA TYR A 17 14.47 9.16 9.43
C TYR A 17 15.60 8.71 10.33
N ILE A 18 16.80 8.50 9.76
CA ILE A 18 18.04 8.25 10.52
C ILE A 18 19.10 9.25 10.08
N ALA A 19 19.56 10.10 11.00
CA ALA A 19 20.70 10.98 10.75
C ALA A 19 22.00 10.18 10.72
N PRO A 20 22.94 10.44 9.81
CA PRO A 20 22.89 11.37 8.69
C PRO A 20 22.38 10.74 7.38
N LYS A 21 21.84 9.51 7.42
CA LYS A 21 21.45 8.76 6.21
C LYS A 21 20.21 9.32 5.50
N GLY A 22 19.29 9.97 6.25
CA GLY A 22 18.06 10.50 5.69
C GLY A 22 16.87 9.57 5.88
N TRP A 23 15.86 9.71 5.01
CA TRP A 23 14.64 8.90 5.02
C TRP A 23 14.87 7.51 4.46
N MET A 24 14.39 6.53 5.18
CA MET A 24 14.46 5.11 4.83
C MET A 24 13.07 4.49 4.92
N TYR A 25 12.86 3.40 4.18
CA TYR A 25 11.60 2.69 4.18
C TYR A 25 11.57 1.53 5.18
N ALA A 26 10.38 1.22 5.67
CA ALA A 26 10.14 0.02 6.46
C ALA A 26 8.79 -0.60 6.09
N ASP A 27 8.81 -1.87 5.75
CA ASP A 27 7.61 -2.67 5.55
C ASP A 27 7.51 -3.70 6.67
N CYS A 28 6.79 -3.33 7.72
CA CYS A 28 6.69 -4.16 8.92
C CYS A 28 5.91 -5.45 8.67
N SER A 29 4.91 -5.43 7.79
CA SER A 29 4.08 -6.60 7.49
C SER A 29 4.83 -7.62 6.63
N ALA A 30 5.54 -7.17 5.59
CA ALA A 30 6.42 -8.03 4.81
C ALA A 30 7.56 -8.59 5.70
N GLY A 31 8.19 -7.74 6.51
CA GLY A 31 9.21 -8.18 7.46
C GLY A 31 8.71 -9.23 8.46
N ALA A 32 7.52 -9.04 9.02
CA ALA A 32 6.90 -10.01 9.92
C ALA A 32 6.54 -11.33 9.22
N SER A 33 6.12 -11.28 7.96
CA SER A 33 5.87 -12.48 7.15
C SER A 33 7.17 -13.26 6.90
N MET A 34 8.26 -12.57 6.60
CA MET A 34 9.57 -13.20 6.43
C MET A 34 10.10 -13.80 7.74
N ALA A 35 9.87 -13.13 8.88
CA ALA A 35 10.21 -13.68 10.20
C ALA A 35 9.46 -14.99 10.46
N ARG A 36 8.16 -15.04 10.21
CA ARG A 36 7.35 -16.26 10.36
C ARG A 36 7.83 -17.40 9.44
N ALA A 37 8.33 -17.05 8.27
CA ALA A 37 8.92 -18.02 7.32
C ALA A 37 10.36 -18.42 7.67
N GLY A 38 10.94 -17.92 8.76
CA GLY A 38 12.34 -18.17 9.15
C GLY A 38 13.38 -17.53 8.24
N ASN A 39 12.98 -16.58 7.40
CA ASN A 39 13.88 -15.88 6.48
C ASN A 39 14.38 -14.57 7.09
N GLU A 40 15.36 -14.66 7.98
CA GLU A 40 15.91 -13.51 8.69
C GLU A 40 16.57 -12.47 7.76
N LYS A 41 17.19 -12.92 6.68
CA LYS A 41 17.81 -12.03 5.70
C LYS A 41 16.77 -11.11 5.06
N MET A 42 15.64 -11.65 4.63
CA MET A 42 14.57 -10.87 4.03
C MET A 42 13.81 -10.04 5.07
N ARG A 43 13.67 -10.53 6.30
CA ARG A 43 13.13 -9.75 7.41
C ARG A 43 13.90 -8.44 7.59
N LEU A 44 15.24 -8.53 7.63
CA LEU A 44 16.12 -7.36 7.78
C LEU A 44 16.14 -6.50 6.53
N HIS A 45 15.93 -7.07 5.32
CA HIS A 45 15.82 -6.30 4.08
C HIS A 45 14.69 -5.27 4.17
N TYR A 46 13.53 -5.66 4.67
CA TYR A 46 12.37 -4.78 4.78
C TYR A 46 12.45 -3.72 5.89
N PHE A 47 13.56 -3.67 6.62
CA PHE A 47 13.90 -2.59 7.52
C PHE A 47 15.02 -1.72 6.91
N GLY A 48 14.64 -0.81 6.05
CA GLY A 48 15.53 0.08 5.33
C GLY A 48 15.39 0.03 3.81
N ASN A 49 14.73 -0.99 3.27
CA ASN A 49 14.55 -1.18 1.84
C ASN A 49 13.14 -1.64 1.49
N LEU A 50 12.77 -1.45 0.23
CA LEU A 50 11.58 -2.01 -0.40
C LEU A 50 11.98 -2.80 -1.65
N ASP A 51 11.06 -3.60 -2.16
CA ASP A 51 11.19 -4.24 -3.47
C ASP A 51 11.03 -3.21 -4.59
N THR A 52 11.59 -3.50 -5.75
CA THR A 52 11.60 -2.58 -6.90
C THR A 52 10.27 -2.54 -7.67
N ASP A 53 9.37 -3.47 -7.39
CA ASP A 53 8.08 -3.62 -8.05
C ASP A 53 6.93 -2.90 -7.32
N ARG A 54 7.27 -1.95 -6.44
CA ARG A 54 6.30 -1.14 -5.70
C ARG A 54 6.08 0.21 -6.36
N MET A 55 4.82 0.58 -6.48
CA MET A 55 4.40 1.90 -6.95
C MET A 55 3.76 2.66 -5.79
N VAL A 56 4.28 3.85 -5.51
CA VAL A 56 3.67 4.77 -4.54
C VAL A 56 2.43 5.41 -5.15
N ALA A 57 1.28 5.20 -4.54
CA ALA A 57 0.03 5.82 -4.94
C ALA A 57 -0.23 7.12 -4.19
N ASN A 58 0.05 7.14 -2.88
CA ASN A 58 0.00 8.34 -2.06
C ASN A 58 0.95 8.23 -0.85
N SER A 59 1.17 9.32 -0.15
CA SER A 59 1.96 9.40 1.09
C SER A 59 1.23 10.11 2.22
N ASP A 60 -0.08 10.32 2.07
CA ASP A 60 -0.89 11.04 3.05
C ASP A 60 -1.55 10.08 4.04
N ILE A 61 -1.79 10.58 5.25
CA ILE A 61 -2.54 9.89 6.29
C ILE A 61 -3.75 10.76 6.63
N CYS A 62 -4.95 10.20 6.54
CA CYS A 62 -6.21 10.89 6.86
C CYS A 62 -6.42 12.19 6.07
N ALA A 63 -5.76 12.38 4.94
CA ALA A 63 -5.95 13.57 4.12
C ALA A 63 -7.41 13.68 3.64
N PRO A 64 -7.98 14.90 3.61
CA PRO A 64 -9.30 15.09 3.06
C PRO A 64 -9.31 14.79 1.56
N PHE A 65 -10.42 14.25 1.07
CA PHE A 65 -10.60 14.07 -0.37
C PHE A 65 -10.95 15.38 -1.07
N ASP A 66 -10.61 15.46 -2.35
CA ASP A 66 -11.04 16.54 -3.24
C ASP A 66 -11.64 15.91 -4.53
N PRO A 67 -12.96 16.00 -4.74
CA PRO A 67 -13.96 16.65 -3.89
C PRO A 67 -14.17 15.94 -2.54
N PRO A 68 -14.62 16.67 -1.50
CA PRO A 68 -14.84 16.09 -0.19
C PRO A 68 -16.01 15.11 -0.21
N MET A 69 -15.90 14.04 0.57
CA MET A 69 -17.01 13.10 0.79
C MET A 69 -18.10 13.74 1.65
N CYS A 70 -19.35 13.33 1.38
CA CYS A 70 -20.51 13.65 2.21
C CYS A 70 -20.82 12.58 3.24
N SER A 71 -20.35 11.36 3.01
CA SER A 71 -20.61 10.18 3.84
C SER A 71 -19.40 9.80 4.69
N PHE A 72 -19.58 8.81 5.55
CA PHE A 72 -18.52 8.29 6.41
C PHE A 72 -17.40 7.64 5.58
N ARG A 73 -16.16 7.95 5.91
CA ARG A 73 -14.97 7.34 5.32
C ARG A 73 -14.68 5.99 6.00
N ALA A 74 -14.72 4.90 5.24
CA ALA A 74 -14.52 3.56 5.75
C ALA A 74 -13.06 3.25 6.03
N ASP A 75 -12.15 3.78 5.19
CA ASP A 75 -10.71 3.69 5.38
C ASP A 75 -10.16 5.03 5.87
N PRO A 76 -10.05 5.24 7.20
CA PRO A 76 -9.72 6.54 7.76
C PRO A 76 -8.23 6.92 7.63
N CYS A 77 -7.36 5.97 7.35
CA CYS A 77 -5.92 6.18 7.46
C CYS A 77 -5.23 6.36 6.12
N ASP A 78 -5.24 5.35 5.29
CA ASP A 78 -4.34 5.23 4.14
C ASP A 78 -5.04 5.14 2.78
N ASN A 79 -6.35 4.92 2.77
CA ASN A 79 -7.15 4.83 1.55
C ASN A 79 -6.66 3.76 0.57
N GLN A 80 -6.23 2.61 1.08
CA GLN A 80 -5.66 1.52 0.28
C GLN A 80 -6.60 1.02 -0.81
N VAL A 81 -7.87 0.89 -0.51
CA VAL A 81 -8.89 0.33 -1.41
C VAL A 81 -9.75 1.39 -2.08
N GLY A 82 -9.55 2.65 -1.72
CA GLY A 82 -10.37 3.76 -2.18
C GLY A 82 -11.71 3.85 -1.47
N GLU A 83 -12.41 4.94 -1.73
CA GLU A 83 -13.74 5.22 -1.23
C GLU A 83 -14.70 5.42 -2.39
N MET A 84 -15.94 5.01 -2.20
CA MET A 84 -16.96 5.18 -3.23
C MET A 84 -18.22 5.82 -2.66
N GLU A 85 -18.71 6.82 -3.38
CA GLU A 85 -19.91 7.55 -3.01
C GLU A 85 -20.76 7.81 -4.27
N VAL A 86 -22.05 7.58 -4.18
CA VAL A 86 -23.01 7.86 -5.25
C VAL A 86 -24.13 8.73 -4.69
N ASP A 87 -24.33 9.89 -5.29
CA ASP A 87 -25.35 10.88 -4.86
C ASP A 87 -25.25 11.25 -3.37
N GLY A 88 -24.04 11.36 -2.83
CA GLY A 88 -23.78 11.68 -1.44
C GLY A 88 -23.99 10.52 -0.47
N VAL A 89 -24.17 9.30 -0.96
CA VAL A 89 -24.34 8.09 -0.16
C VAL A 89 -23.12 7.18 -0.32
N GLY A 90 -22.43 6.87 0.76
CA GLY A 90 -21.27 5.97 0.76
C GLY A 90 -21.67 4.53 0.47
N LEU A 91 -20.85 3.85 -0.31
CA LEU A 91 -20.97 2.42 -0.59
C LEU A 91 -19.85 1.67 0.14
N TYR A 92 -20.20 0.62 0.89
CA TYR A 92 -19.27 -0.06 1.78
C TYR A 92 -19.28 -1.57 1.63
N GLY A 93 -18.14 -2.19 1.90
CA GLY A 93 -18.00 -3.64 1.97
C GLY A 93 -18.52 -4.34 0.71
N GLN A 94 -19.51 -5.21 0.85
CA GLN A 94 -20.06 -6.00 -0.25
C GLN A 94 -20.85 -5.19 -1.29
N GLN A 95 -21.06 -3.90 -1.08
CA GLN A 95 -21.72 -3.02 -2.06
C GLN A 95 -20.75 -2.58 -3.17
N VAL A 96 -19.44 -2.81 -2.96
CA VAL A 96 -18.37 -2.43 -3.88
C VAL A 96 -17.53 -3.65 -4.21
N GLU A 97 -17.25 -3.86 -5.48
CA GLU A 97 -16.25 -4.82 -5.96
C GLU A 97 -15.10 -4.04 -6.58
N THR A 98 -13.89 -4.27 -6.09
CA THR A 98 -12.67 -3.64 -6.60
C THR A 98 -11.76 -4.71 -7.20
N THR A 99 -11.34 -4.50 -8.43
CA THR A 99 -10.39 -5.38 -9.13
C THR A 99 -9.14 -4.59 -9.51
N HIS A 100 -7.98 -5.26 -9.40
CA HIS A 100 -6.70 -4.69 -9.80
C HIS A 100 -6.08 -5.59 -10.85
N GLU A 101 -5.65 -5.00 -11.95
CA GLU A 101 -5.02 -5.71 -13.06
C GLU A 101 -3.71 -5.03 -13.46
N ILE A 102 -2.68 -5.82 -13.71
CA ILE A 102 -1.44 -5.34 -14.32
C ILE A 102 -1.62 -5.37 -15.83
N VAL A 103 -1.91 -4.23 -16.43
CA VAL A 103 -2.15 -4.12 -17.88
C VAL A 103 -0.88 -4.11 -18.71
N LYS A 104 0.25 -3.69 -18.11
CA LYS A 104 1.56 -3.69 -18.75
C LYS A 104 2.67 -3.69 -17.70
N HIS A 105 3.66 -4.54 -17.91
CA HIS A 105 4.94 -4.50 -17.21
C HIS A 105 6.07 -4.35 -18.22
N GLN A 106 7.02 -3.48 -17.97
CA GLN A 106 8.20 -3.28 -18.82
C GLN A 106 9.43 -3.14 -17.92
N GLU A 107 10.41 -4.03 -18.13
CA GLU A 107 11.74 -3.86 -17.53
C GLU A 107 12.46 -2.71 -18.23
N VAL A 108 13.12 -1.86 -17.45
CA VAL A 108 13.91 -0.71 -17.92
C VAL A 108 15.39 -1.03 -17.76
#